data_a6aaa82e24e8e625d67dc237435b09f3
#
_entry.id   a6aaa82e24e8e625d67dc237435b09f3
#
_cell.length_a   1.000
_cell.length_b   1.000
_cell.length_c   1.000
_cell.angle_alpha   90.00
_cell.angle_beta   90.00
_cell.angle_gamma   90.00
#
_symmetry.space_group_name_H-M   'P 1'
#
loop_
_entity.id
_entity.type
_entity.pdbx_description
1 polymer ?
#
loop_
_entity_poly.entity_id
_entity_poly.type
_entity_poly.pdbx_seq_one_letter_code
_entity_poly.pdbx_strand_id
1 'polypeptide(L)'
;MKFLFAVLSQTWRNIVETWRSQLLSLVTITLSVLIFAFFYLVYMNALHAGDLLNNDLRLIVYLEEQPDPALQEEYRHKIEKFDQVEKIEFVSRLEAYDRFKEQLDENQDVLQEIPHNFLPASIEIFPQRSLDTLSRIQLFSEYLQSLPGVLKVQYGQEWVERFFSLIQLLRIIVLLSGALLILTTTFMMGHSIRLTMLTRKKELELLRLVGASDNYIRFPFFLEGAILGALGAGAGIGALYLLFSWIQLRFSGQGEGVPGMFSFNFFSGPAVGIIVVLAVLLCAGGSFTSTRKIIHL
;
A
#
# COMPACT_ATOMS: atom_id res chain seq x y z
N MET A 1 -37.74 -1.70 -20.34
CA MET A 1 -37.86 -0.44 -19.61
C MET A 1 -38.78 -0.50 -18.39
N LYS A 2 -40.04 -0.96 -18.49
CA LYS A 2 -40.99 -1.04 -17.35
C LYS A 2 -40.52 -1.88 -16.17
N PHE A 3 -39.77 -2.97 -16.40
CA PHE A 3 -39.20 -3.84 -15.35
C PHE A 3 -38.15 -3.12 -14.50
N LEU A 4 -37.18 -2.49 -15.16
CA LEU A 4 -36.11 -1.74 -14.45
C LEU A 4 -36.69 -0.58 -13.62
N PHE A 5 -37.65 0.13 -14.13
CA PHE A 5 -38.31 1.21 -13.41
C PHE A 5 -39.10 0.70 -12.19
N ALA A 6 -39.80 -0.42 -12.30
CA ALA A 6 -40.50 -1.04 -11.18
C ALA A 6 -39.53 -1.51 -10.08
N VAL A 7 -38.41 -2.12 -10.47
CA VAL A 7 -37.37 -2.56 -9.51
C VAL A 7 -36.69 -1.38 -8.80
N LEU A 8 -36.33 -0.33 -9.54
CA LEU A 8 -35.75 0.90 -8.96
C LEU A 8 -36.71 1.58 -7.98
N SER A 9 -37.98 1.70 -8.34
CA SER A 9 -39.04 2.25 -7.47
C SER A 9 -39.20 1.40 -6.19
N GLN A 10 -39.14 0.08 -6.32
CA GLN A 10 -39.25 -0.85 -5.20
C GLN A 10 -38.01 -0.74 -4.30
N THR A 11 -36.80 -0.66 -4.87
CA THR A 11 -35.57 -0.47 -4.12
C THR A 11 -35.58 0.85 -3.34
N TRP A 12 -36.02 1.94 -3.97
CA TRP A 12 -36.16 3.23 -3.32
C TRP A 12 -37.13 3.20 -2.14
N ARG A 13 -38.28 2.58 -2.32
CA ARG A 13 -39.30 2.39 -1.26
C ARG A 13 -38.70 1.56 -0.10
N ASN A 14 -37.92 0.51 -0.41
CA ASN A 14 -37.23 -0.30 0.58
C ASN A 14 -36.30 0.57 1.46
N ILE A 15 -35.46 1.39 0.82
CA ILE A 15 -34.51 2.26 1.49
C ILE A 15 -35.23 3.26 2.41
N VAL A 16 -36.30 3.87 1.91
CA VAL A 16 -37.06 4.90 2.67
C VAL A 16 -37.80 4.29 3.89
N GLU A 17 -38.44 3.12 3.75
CA GLU A 17 -39.18 2.51 4.82
C GLU A 17 -38.28 1.93 5.94
N THR A 18 -37.05 1.50 5.60
CA THR A 18 -36.08 0.96 6.56
C THR A 18 -34.87 1.89 6.77
N TRP A 19 -35.05 3.19 6.59
CA TRP A 19 -33.98 4.19 6.56
C TRP A 19 -33.03 4.13 7.77
N ARG A 20 -33.54 3.86 9.00
CA ARG A 20 -32.72 3.76 10.21
C ARG A 20 -31.72 2.59 10.13
N SER A 21 -32.16 1.43 9.67
CA SER A 21 -31.29 0.26 9.48
C SER A 21 -30.30 0.49 8.33
N GLN A 22 -30.78 1.14 7.27
CA GLN A 22 -29.95 1.47 6.11
C GLN A 22 -28.85 2.48 6.46
N LEU A 23 -29.16 3.51 7.28
CA LEU A 23 -28.17 4.44 7.79
C LEU A 23 -27.09 3.74 8.61
N LEU A 24 -27.48 2.83 9.51
CA LEU A 24 -26.51 2.09 10.32
C LEU A 24 -25.58 1.24 9.43
N SER A 25 -26.16 0.57 8.43
CA SER A 25 -25.40 -0.20 7.43
C SER A 25 -24.45 0.70 6.63
N LEU A 26 -24.95 1.85 6.16
CA LEU A 26 -24.15 2.83 5.42
C LEU A 26 -22.96 3.33 6.24
N VAL A 27 -23.19 3.74 7.49
CA VAL A 27 -22.11 4.22 8.38
C VAL A 27 -21.09 3.13 8.63
N THR A 28 -21.52 1.89 8.85
CA THR A 28 -20.61 0.77 9.07
C THR A 28 -19.76 0.46 7.83
N ILE A 29 -20.36 0.46 6.63
CA ILE A 29 -19.66 0.25 5.37
C ILE A 29 -18.68 1.40 5.13
N THR A 30 -19.12 2.65 5.32
CA THR A 30 -18.30 3.86 5.17
C THR A 30 -17.06 3.78 6.08
N LEU A 31 -17.24 3.44 7.34
CA LEU A 31 -16.15 3.35 8.32
C LEU A 31 -15.19 2.20 7.98
N SER A 32 -15.71 1.05 7.57
CA SER A 32 -14.89 -0.10 7.16
C SER A 32 -14.05 0.21 5.92
N VAL A 33 -14.64 0.87 4.92
CA VAL A 33 -13.92 1.28 3.70
C VAL A 33 -12.89 2.36 4.04
N LEU A 34 -13.22 3.31 4.90
CA LEU A 34 -12.31 4.37 5.34
C LEU A 34 -11.08 3.77 6.05
N ILE A 35 -11.27 2.84 6.97
CA ILE A 35 -10.17 2.17 7.68
C ILE A 35 -9.27 1.41 6.70
N PHE A 36 -9.87 0.61 5.82
CA PHE A 36 -9.11 -0.12 4.80
C PHE A 36 -8.34 0.83 3.87
N ALA A 37 -9.02 1.84 3.32
CA ALA A 37 -8.41 2.81 2.42
C ALA A 37 -7.31 3.62 3.10
N PHE A 38 -7.46 3.96 4.39
CA PHE A 38 -6.43 4.65 5.16
C PHE A 38 -5.15 3.81 5.27
N PHE A 39 -5.24 2.57 5.73
CA PHE A 39 -4.05 1.70 5.84
C PHE A 39 -3.45 1.39 4.48
N TYR A 40 -4.26 1.20 3.44
CA TYR A 40 -3.78 1.00 2.08
C TYR A 40 -3.07 2.24 1.54
N LEU A 41 -3.57 3.45 1.83
CA LEU A 41 -2.92 4.71 1.47
C LEU A 41 -1.55 4.84 2.16
N VAL A 42 -1.49 4.56 3.47
CA VAL A 42 -0.23 4.60 4.22
C VAL A 42 0.77 3.59 3.65
N TYR A 43 0.34 2.37 3.36
CA TYR A 43 1.18 1.33 2.76
C TYR A 43 1.74 1.74 1.39
N MET A 44 0.90 2.28 0.50
CA MET A 44 1.33 2.74 -0.83
C MET A 44 2.32 3.90 -0.75
N ASN A 45 2.10 4.84 0.16
CA ASN A 45 3.03 5.95 0.36
C ASN A 45 4.34 5.48 1.02
N ALA A 46 4.30 4.50 1.91
CA ALA A 46 5.50 3.90 2.48
C ALA A 46 6.33 3.17 1.41
N LEU A 47 5.68 2.42 0.49
CA LEU A 47 6.38 1.82 -0.65
C LEU A 47 7.03 2.88 -1.53
N HIS A 48 6.29 3.94 -1.86
CA HIS A 48 6.82 5.03 -2.68
C HIS A 48 7.99 5.77 -2.02
N ALA A 49 7.91 5.99 -0.70
CA ALA A 49 9.03 6.53 0.06
C ALA A 49 10.25 5.58 0.04
N GLY A 50 10.02 4.26 0.12
CA GLY A 50 11.05 3.25 -0.04
C GLY A 50 11.74 3.31 -1.41
N ASP A 51 10.96 3.48 -2.48
CA ASP A 51 11.49 3.61 -3.83
C ASP A 51 12.35 4.87 -4.01
N LEU A 52 11.96 5.99 -3.40
CA LEU A 52 12.76 7.22 -3.41
C LEU A 52 14.08 7.06 -2.66
N LEU A 53 14.03 6.40 -1.51
CA LEU A 53 15.22 6.14 -0.69
C LEU A 53 16.14 5.08 -1.32
N ASN A 54 15.58 4.16 -2.12
CA ASN A 54 16.35 3.17 -2.88
C ASN A 54 17.22 3.81 -3.98
N ASN A 55 16.92 5.05 -4.39
CA ASN A 55 17.77 5.78 -5.34
C ASN A 55 19.17 6.12 -4.78
N ASP A 56 19.28 6.22 -3.45
CA ASP A 56 20.52 6.53 -2.75
C ASP A 56 21.17 5.29 -2.11
N LEU A 57 20.54 4.11 -2.23
CA LEU A 57 21.09 2.87 -1.70
C LEU A 57 22.29 2.42 -2.54
N ARG A 58 23.47 2.51 -1.92
CA ARG A 58 24.71 1.96 -2.44
C ARG A 58 25.30 0.97 -1.45
N LEU A 59 25.87 -0.12 -1.97
CA LEU A 59 26.70 -1.01 -1.19
C LEU A 59 28.13 -0.52 -1.28
N ILE A 60 28.75 -0.25 -0.14
CA ILE A 60 30.14 0.15 -0.06
C ILE A 60 30.94 -1.05 0.43
N VAL A 61 31.80 -1.58 -0.44
CA VAL A 61 32.69 -2.70 -0.15
C VAL A 61 34.07 -2.12 0.15
N TYR A 62 34.49 -2.17 1.39
CA TYR A 62 35.82 -1.74 1.80
C TYR A 62 36.85 -2.83 1.51
N LEU A 63 37.96 -2.43 0.88
CA LEU A 63 39.03 -3.33 0.47
C LEU A 63 40.25 -3.16 1.35
N GLU A 64 40.98 -4.26 1.58
CA GLU A 64 42.22 -4.28 2.33
C GLU A 64 43.35 -3.51 1.60
N GLU A 65 43.42 -3.73 0.27
CA GLU A 65 44.38 -3.05 -0.58
C GLU A 65 43.67 -2.43 -1.80
N GLN A 66 44.31 -1.44 -2.41
CA GLN A 66 43.79 -0.84 -3.63
C GLN A 66 43.96 -1.83 -4.79
N PRO A 67 42.85 -2.25 -5.47
CA PRO A 67 42.93 -3.25 -6.50
C PRO A 67 43.59 -2.74 -7.78
N ASP A 68 44.47 -3.55 -8.34
CA ASP A 68 45.04 -3.31 -9.67
C ASP A 68 43.95 -3.39 -10.75
N PRO A 69 44.18 -2.78 -11.93
CA PRO A 69 43.19 -2.78 -13.02
C PRO A 69 42.68 -4.20 -13.41
N ALA A 70 43.55 -5.21 -13.35
CA ALA A 70 43.18 -6.60 -13.63
C ALA A 70 42.24 -7.16 -12.56
N LEU A 71 42.48 -6.86 -11.29
CA LEU A 71 41.66 -7.27 -10.16
C LEU A 71 40.31 -6.52 -10.14
N GLN A 72 40.29 -5.25 -10.59
CA GLN A 72 39.06 -4.48 -10.74
C GLN A 72 38.10 -5.12 -11.74
N GLU A 73 38.63 -5.62 -12.88
CA GLU A 73 37.83 -6.32 -13.88
C GLU A 73 37.33 -7.68 -13.35
N GLU A 74 38.13 -8.38 -12.55
CA GLU A 74 37.71 -9.62 -11.91
C GLU A 74 36.55 -9.37 -10.91
N TYR A 75 36.65 -8.34 -10.08
CA TYR A 75 35.57 -7.94 -9.17
C TYR A 75 34.33 -7.52 -9.94
N ARG A 76 34.46 -6.70 -10.97
CA ARG A 76 33.34 -6.31 -11.84
C ARG A 76 32.61 -7.52 -12.39
N HIS A 77 33.32 -8.47 -12.96
CA HIS A 77 32.74 -9.67 -13.53
C HIS A 77 32.03 -10.55 -12.49
N LYS A 78 32.60 -10.68 -11.29
CA LYS A 78 31.97 -11.43 -10.18
C LYS A 78 30.70 -10.75 -9.68
N ILE A 79 30.71 -9.43 -9.56
CA ILE A 79 29.56 -8.62 -9.11
C ILE A 79 28.43 -8.72 -10.13
N GLU A 80 28.69 -8.48 -11.42
CA GLU A 80 27.70 -8.55 -12.51
C GLU A 80 27.12 -9.95 -12.72
N LYS A 81 27.89 -11.00 -12.41
CA LYS A 81 27.43 -12.38 -12.50
C LYS A 81 26.43 -12.73 -11.40
N PHE A 82 26.54 -12.11 -10.23
CA PHE A 82 25.68 -12.42 -9.09
C PHE A 82 24.33 -11.70 -9.16
N ASP A 83 24.34 -10.39 -9.49
CA ASP A 83 23.12 -9.60 -9.62
C ASP A 83 23.27 -8.48 -10.67
N GLN A 84 22.13 -8.01 -11.18
CA GLN A 84 22.12 -6.88 -12.12
C GLN A 84 22.40 -5.59 -11.36
N VAL A 85 23.50 -4.95 -11.71
CA VAL A 85 23.95 -3.67 -11.12
C VAL A 85 23.81 -2.55 -12.15
N GLU A 86 23.41 -1.37 -11.70
CA GLU A 86 23.28 -0.18 -12.55
C GLU A 86 24.68 0.44 -12.80
N LYS A 87 25.52 0.47 -11.73
CA LYS A 87 26.83 1.10 -11.75
C LYS A 87 27.75 0.47 -10.72
N ILE A 88 29.04 0.37 -11.07
CA ILE A 88 30.13 -0.02 -10.17
C ILE A 88 31.20 1.07 -10.24
N GLU A 89 31.52 1.68 -9.12
CA GLU A 89 32.60 2.70 -9.00
C GLU A 89 33.68 2.19 -8.07
N PHE A 90 34.93 2.26 -8.54
CA PHE A 90 36.11 2.00 -7.72
C PHE A 90 36.63 3.32 -7.18
N VAL A 91 36.61 3.47 -5.86
CA VAL A 91 37.03 4.68 -5.17
C VAL A 91 38.42 4.41 -4.54
N SER A 92 39.44 5.16 -4.99
CA SER A 92 40.79 5.08 -4.43
C SER A 92 40.82 5.67 -3.04
N ARG A 93 41.89 5.36 -2.28
CA ARG A 93 42.10 5.94 -0.94
C ARG A 93 42.17 7.47 -0.96
N LEU A 94 42.83 8.05 -1.96
CA LEU A 94 42.92 9.49 -2.15
C LEU A 94 41.56 10.11 -2.46
N GLU A 95 40.84 9.51 -3.37
CA GLU A 95 39.51 9.99 -3.73
C GLU A 95 38.50 9.87 -2.58
N ALA A 96 38.57 8.80 -1.78
CA ALA A 96 37.79 8.66 -0.56
C ALA A 96 38.06 9.76 0.43
N TYR A 97 39.36 10.13 0.59
CA TYR A 97 39.78 11.25 1.46
C TYR A 97 39.26 12.59 0.94
N ASP A 98 39.38 12.85 -0.36
CA ASP A 98 38.90 14.10 -0.97
C ASP A 98 37.38 14.25 -0.86
N ARG A 99 36.62 13.19 -1.13
CA ARG A 99 35.15 13.16 -0.95
C ARG A 99 34.76 13.39 0.51
N PHE A 100 35.49 12.80 1.46
CA PHE A 100 35.25 12.99 2.89
C PHE A 100 35.54 14.43 3.33
N LYS A 101 36.62 15.03 2.80
CA LYS A 101 36.99 16.43 3.03
C LYS A 101 35.92 17.40 2.53
N GLU A 102 35.32 17.15 1.35
CA GLU A 102 34.23 17.95 0.82
C GLU A 102 32.97 17.86 1.68
N GLN A 103 32.67 16.68 2.27
CA GLN A 103 31.51 16.49 3.14
C GLN A 103 31.62 17.19 4.51
N LEU A 104 32.83 17.44 5.01
CA LEU A 104 33.05 18.06 6.30
C LEU A 104 32.93 19.60 6.30
N ASP A 105 32.83 20.21 5.11
CA ASP A 105 32.59 21.64 4.85
C ASP A 105 33.36 22.58 5.84
N GLU A 106 32.75 23.13 6.88
CA GLU A 106 33.35 24.03 7.84
C GLU A 106 34.29 23.37 8.89
N ASN A 107 34.20 22.01 9.05
CA ASN A 107 34.95 21.28 10.09
C ASN A 107 36.23 20.60 9.57
N GLN A 108 36.86 21.14 8.53
CA GLN A 108 38.09 20.58 7.92
C GLN A 108 39.30 20.50 8.88
N ASP A 109 39.30 21.25 9.98
CA ASP A 109 40.37 21.22 10.97
C ASP A 109 40.56 19.84 11.61
N VAL A 110 39.52 19.03 11.70
CA VAL A 110 39.58 17.64 12.23
C VAL A 110 40.45 16.74 11.34
N LEU A 111 40.58 17.07 10.05
CA LEU A 111 41.36 16.27 9.09
C LEU A 111 42.87 16.53 9.13
N GLN A 112 43.33 17.63 9.75
CA GLN A 112 44.75 17.97 9.77
C GLN A 112 45.60 16.96 10.55
N GLU A 113 45.01 16.24 11.51
CA GLU A 113 45.69 15.21 12.30
C GLU A 113 45.54 13.79 11.76
N ILE A 114 44.74 13.59 10.68
CA ILE A 114 44.44 12.27 10.12
C ILE A 114 45.32 11.97 8.91
N PRO A 115 46.08 10.85 8.91
CA PRO A 115 46.87 10.46 7.75
C PRO A 115 46.00 10.25 6.50
N HIS A 116 46.49 10.66 5.32
CA HIS A 116 45.80 10.49 4.05
C HIS A 116 45.47 9.02 3.70
N ASN A 117 46.11 8.04 4.36
CA ASN A 117 45.88 6.60 4.19
C ASN A 117 44.89 6.00 5.20
N PHE A 118 44.23 6.84 6.00
CA PHE A 118 43.29 6.37 7.03
C PHE A 118 42.05 5.67 6.43
N LEU A 119 41.58 6.16 5.30
CA LEU A 119 40.40 5.57 4.62
C LEU A 119 40.84 4.42 3.71
N PRO A 120 40.18 3.24 3.79
CA PRO A 120 40.43 2.14 2.87
C PRO A 120 39.92 2.47 1.48
N ALA A 121 40.46 1.81 0.44
CA ALA A 121 39.87 1.80 -0.88
C ALA A 121 38.50 1.11 -0.83
N SER A 122 37.59 1.51 -1.68
CA SER A 122 36.22 0.93 -1.68
C SER A 122 35.68 0.73 -3.10
N ILE A 123 34.72 -0.19 -3.19
CA ILE A 123 33.89 -0.36 -4.39
C ILE A 123 32.49 0.09 -4.01
N GLU A 124 31.97 1.07 -4.71
CA GLU A 124 30.59 1.51 -4.58
C GLU A 124 29.74 0.84 -5.66
N ILE A 125 28.77 0.05 -5.22
CA ILE A 125 27.88 -0.73 -6.10
C ILE A 125 26.49 -0.16 -5.99
N PHE A 126 25.92 0.21 -7.13
CA PHE A 126 24.56 0.70 -7.26
C PHE A 126 23.69 -0.43 -7.84
N PRO A 127 22.85 -1.09 -7.03
CA PRO A 127 22.02 -2.20 -7.50
C PRO A 127 20.93 -1.71 -8.43
N GLN A 128 20.52 -2.54 -9.39
CA GLN A 128 19.39 -2.23 -10.26
C GLN A 128 18.09 -2.20 -9.46
N ARG A 129 17.24 -1.24 -9.75
CA ARG A 129 15.98 -0.97 -9.04
C ARG A 129 14.96 -2.10 -9.21
N SER A 130 14.66 -2.84 -8.16
CA SER A 130 13.52 -3.76 -8.10
C SER A 130 12.95 -3.86 -6.68
N LEU A 131 11.66 -4.12 -6.54
CA LEU A 131 10.98 -4.30 -5.25
C LEU A 131 11.54 -5.49 -4.44
N ASP A 132 12.16 -6.46 -5.14
CA ASP A 132 12.82 -7.61 -4.52
C ASP A 132 14.28 -7.34 -4.12
N THR A 133 14.82 -6.17 -4.48
CA THR A 133 16.23 -5.82 -4.32
C THR A 133 16.69 -5.95 -2.87
N LEU A 134 15.84 -5.63 -1.93
CA LEU A 134 16.26 -5.55 -0.54
C LEU A 134 16.40 -6.90 0.16
N SER A 135 15.56 -7.89 -0.15
CA SER A 135 15.79 -9.28 0.30
C SER A 135 17.03 -9.86 -0.36
N ARG A 136 17.35 -9.39 -1.56
CA ARG A 136 18.55 -9.79 -2.33
C ARG A 136 19.79 -9.04 -1.87
N ILE A 137 19.69 -7.78 -1.41
CA ILE A 137 20.81 -6.98 -0.90
C ILE A 137 21.52 -7.71 0.26
N GLN A 138 20.80 -8.35 1.15
CA GLN A 138 21.40 -9.11 2.23
C GLN A 138 22.25 -10.27 1.71
N LEU A 139 21.68 -11.09 0.82
CA LEU A 139 22.41 -12.19 0.17
C LEU A 139 23.57 -11.68 -0.68
N PHE A 140 23.38 -10.56 -1.34
CA PHE A 140 24.43 -9.93 -2.14
C PHE A 140 25.56 -9.39 -1.26
N SER A 141 25.25 -8.76 -0.13
CA SER A 141 26.22 -8.32 0.86
C SER A 141 27.03 -9.48 1.45
N GLU A 142 26.36 -10.59 1.79
CA GLU A 142 27.03 -11.82 2.27
C GLU A 142 27.96 -12.41 1.20
N TYR A 143 27.53 -12.41 -0.06
CA TYR A 143 28.38 -12.82 -1.17
C TYR A 143 29.59 -11.92 -1.35
N LEU A 144 29.39 -10.59 -1.35
CA LEU A 144 30.48 -9.61 -1.48
C LEU A 144 31.48 -9.73 -0.32
N GLN A 145 31.00 -10.01 0.89
CA GLN A 145 31.83 -10.21 2.08
C GLN A 145 32.68 -11.49 2.00
N SER A 146 32.24 -12.46 1.20
CA SER A 146 32.99 -13.71 0.96
C SER A 146 34.12 -13.58 -0.08
N LEU A 147 34.20 -12.44 -0.78
CA LEU A 147 35.24 -12.22 -1.78
C LEU A 147 36.61 -11.96 -1.11
N PRO A 148 37.71 -12.51 -1.67
CA PRO A 148 39.03 -12.30 -1.11
C PRO A 148 39.42 -10.81 -1.17
N GLY A 149 40.04 -10.29 -0.12
CA GLY A 149 40.47 -8.90 -0.02
C GLY A 149 39.39 -7.89 0.40
N VAL A 150 38.19 -8.35 0.71
CA VAL A 150 37.11 -7.54 1.27
C VAL A 150 37.20 -7.50 2.79
N LEU A 151 37.35 -6.29 3.34
CA LEU A 151 37.36 -6.06 4.79
C LEU A 151 35.96 -6.05 5.38
N LYS A 152 35.06 -5.29 4.75
CA LYS A 152 33.70 -5.07 5.25
C LYS A 152 32.82 -4.61 4.11
N VAL A 153 31.58 -5.07 4.12
CA VAL A 153 30.52 -4.53 3.26
C VAL A 153 29.58 -3.69 4.13
N GLN A 154 29.40 -2.45 3.76
CA GLN A 154 28.48 -1.53 4.42
C GLN A 154 27.39 -1.12 3.44
N TYR A 155 26.18 -1.36 3.85
CA TYR A 155 24.97 -0.81 3.25
C TYR A 155 24.14 -0.31 4.43
N GLY A 156 23.26 0.65 4.28
CA GLY A 156 22.48 1.22 5.39
C GLY A 156 21.68 0.21 6.22
N GLN A 157 22.36 -0.85 6.69
CA GLN A 157 21.86 -2.14 7.15
C GLN A 157 20.74 -2.04 8.19
N GLU A 158 20.99 -1.32 9.30
CA GLU A 158 20.00 -1.24 10.38
C GLU A 158 18.75 -0.47 9.99
N TRP A 159 18.92 0.61 9.23
CA TRP A 159 17.79 1.45 8.81
C TRP A 159 16.93 0.74 7.75
N VAL A 160 17.57 0.10 6.79
CA VAL A 160 16.95 -0.66 5.73
C VAL A 160 16.13 -1.83 6.30
N GLU A 161 16.70 -2.61 7.22
CA GLU A 161 16.01 -3.73 7.88
C GLU A 161 14.78 -3.25 8.69
N ARG A 162 14.91 -2.14 9.41
CA ARG A 162 13.79 -1.55 10.17
C ARG A 162 12.67 -1.05 9.26
N PHE A 163 13.04 -0.41 8.15
CA PHE A 163 12.08 0.06 7.16
C PHE A 163 11.32 -1.10 6.50
N PHE A 164 12.02 -2.22 6.20
CA PHE A 164 11.38 -3.44 5.70
C PHE A 164 10.41 -4.06 6.67
N SER A 165 10.82 -4.19 7.91
CA SER A 165 9.95 -4.71 8.97
C SER A 165 8.68 -3.87 9.08
N LEU A 166 8.80 -2.54 8.92
CA LEU A 166 7.67 -1.63 8.92
C LEU A 166 6.75 -1.85 7.69
N ILE A 167 7.31 -1.98 6.48
CA ILE A 167 6.52 -2.27 5.27
C ILE A 167 5.81 -3.62 5.40
N GLN A 168 6.50 -4.65 5.90
CA GLN A 168 5.91 -5.96 6.12
C GLN A 168 4.77 -5.93 7.14
N LEU A 169 4.94 -5.18 8.22
CA LEU A 169 3.90 -4.95 9.21
C LEU A 169 2.70 -4.22 8.60
N LEU A 170 2.93 -3.15 7.84
CA LEU A 170 1.87 -2.44 7.12
C LEU A 170 1.12 -3.36 6.14
N ARG A 171 1.83 -4.22 5.41
CA ARG A 171 1.21 -5.21 4.52
C ARG A 171 0.27 -6.15 5.28
N ILE A 172 0.67 -6.64 6.45
CA ILE A 172 -0.17 -7.48 7.30
C ILE A 172 -1.41 -6.72 7.76
N ILE A 173 -1.26 -5.46 8.18
CA ILE A 173 -2.37 -4.60 8.60
C ILE A 173 -3.36 -4.37 7.46
N VAL A 174 -2.88 -4.13 6.23
CA VAL A 174 -3.74 -3.98 5.05
C VAL A 174 -4.52 -5.25 4.76
N LEU A 175 -3.86 -6.42 4.80
CA LEU A 175 -4.54 -7.70 4.61
C LEU A 175 -5.59 -7.97 5.69
N LEU A 176 -5.27 -7.68 6.94
CA LEU A 176 -6.19 -7.84 8.06
C LEU A 176 -7.39 -6.88 7.96
N SER A 177 -7.15 -5.60 7.64
CA SER A 177 -8.21 -4.61 7.45
C SER A 177 -9.11 -4.96 6.26
N GLY A 178 -8.54 -5.50 5.17
CA GLY A 178 -9.29 -6.02 4.03
C GLY A 178 -10.17 -7.22 4.39
N ALA A 179 -9.65 -8.17 5.14
CA ALA A 179 -10.42 -9.30 5.67
C ALA A 179 -11.57 -8.82 6.58
N LEU A 180 -11.29 -7.86 7.45
CA LEU A 180 -12.29 -7.24 8.32
C LEU A 180 -13.37 -6.51 7.53
N LEU A 181 -13.00 -5.79 6.46
CA LEU A 181 -13.95 -5.16 5.55
C LEU A 181 -14.90 -6.18 4.92
N ILE A 182 -14.38 -7.30 4.41
CA ILE A 182 -15.19 -8.37 3.80
C ILE A 182 -16.15 -8.94 4.84
N LEU A 183 -15.68 -9.20 6.04
CA LEU A 183 -16.46 -9.78 7.11
C LEU A 183 -17.56 -8.83 7.57
N THR A 184 -17.22 -7.58 7.88
CA THR A 184 -18.18 -6.58 8.36
C THR A 184 -19.24 -6.24 7.33
N THR A 185 -18.85 -6.05 6.05
CA THR A 185 -19.81 -5.77 4.96
C THR A 185 -20.75 -6.95 4.73
N THR A 186 -20.24 -8.18 4.73
CA THR A 186 -21.07 -9.38 4.53
C THR A 186 -22.07 -9.56 5.68
N PHE A 187 -21.63 -9.45 6.92
CA PHE A 187 -22.52 -9.55 8.10
C PHE A 187 -23.56 -8.44 8.12
N MET A 188 -23.13 -7.20 7.87
CA MET A 188 -24.02 -6.05 7.93
C MET A 188 -25.10 -6.08 6.87
N MET A 189 -24.70 -6.45 5.62
CA MET A 189 -25.66 -6.65 4.53
C MET A 189 -26.63 -7.80 4.81
N GLY A 190 -26.10 -8.91 5.37
CA GLY A 190 -26.95 -10.02 5.79
C GLY A 190 -28.00 -9.64 6.82
N HIS A 191 -27.60 -8.85 7.81
CA HIS A 191 -28.50 -8.36 8.86
C HIS A 191 -29.54 -7.37 8.32
N SER A 192 -29.10 -6.39 7.52
CA SER A 192 -29.97 -5.38 6.90
C SER A 192 -31.07 -6.01 6.04
N ILE A 193 -30.68 -6.95 5.18
CA ILE A 193 -31.64 -7.64 4.29
C ILE A 193 -32.61 -8.49 5.08
N ARG A 194 -32.15 -9.21 6.09
CA ARG A 194 -33.04 -10.00 6.95
C ARG A 194 -34.11 -9.12 7.61
N LEU A 195 -33.71 -7.95 8.09
CA LEU A 195 -34.64 -7.01 8.69
C LEU A 195 -35.65 -6.46 7.68
N THR A 196 -35.18 -6.08 6.48
CA THR A 196 -36.05 -5.61 5.38
C THR A 196 -37.03 -6.67 4.93
N MET A 197 -36.61 -7.94 4.81
CA MET A 197 -37.48 -9.06 4.48
C MET A 197 -38.54 -9.34 5.54
N LEU A 198 -38.17 -9.27 6.82
CA LEU A 198 -39.11 -9.45 7.92
C LEU A 198 -40.19 -8.35 7.94
N THR A 199 -39.82 -7.12 7.70
CA THR A 199 -40.73 -5.97 7.63
C THR A 199 -41.74 -6.14 6.49
N ARG A 200 -41.34 -6.78 5.37
CA ARG A 200 -42.17 -6.96 4.16
C ARG A 200 -42.64 -8.38 3.94
N LYS A 201 -42.65 -9.19 4.99
CA LYS A 201 -42.98 -10.62 4.87
C LYS A 201 -44.31 -10.86 4.15
N LYS A 202 -45.37 -10.10 4.49
CA LYS A 202 -46.70 -10.23 3.85
C LYS A 202 -46.68 -9.89 2.36
N GLU A 203 -45.97 -8.86 1.94
CA GLU A 203 -45.83 -8.49 0.52
C GLU A 203 -45.08 -9.58 -0.26
N LEU A 204 -44.04 -10.16 0.31
CA LEU A 204 -43.26 -11.23 -0.30
C LEU A 204 -44.07 -12.55 -0.44
N GLU A 205 -44.87 -12.85 0.56
CA GLU A 205 -45.80 -14.01 0.52
C GLU A 205 -46.85 -13.86 -0.57
N LEU A 206 -47.46 -12.68 -0.73
CA LEU A 206 -48.38 -12.38 -1.80
C LEU A 206 -47.74 -12.50 -3.19
N LEU A 207 -46.54 -11.99 -3.37
CA LEU A 207 -45.80 -12.12 -4.64
C LEU A 207 -45.52 -13.58 -4.99
N ARG A 208 -45.20 -14.43 -4.00
CA ARG A 208 -45.03 -15.87 -4.20
C ARG A 208 -46.35 -16.57 -4.60
N LEU A 209 -47.45 -16.20 -3.97
CA LEU A 209 -48.75 -16.75 -4.30
C LEU A 209 -49.20 -16.44 -5.76
N VAL A 210 -48.82 -15.28 -6.27
CA VAL A 210 -49.08 -14.87 -7.66
C VAL A 210 -48.06 -15.48 -8.65
N GLY A 211 -47.06 -16.25 -8.16
CA GLY A 211 -46.11 -16.96 -9.00
C GLY A 211 -44.88 -16.16 -9.43
N ALA A 212 -44.51 -15.13 -8.67
CA ALA A 212 -43.29 -14.38 -8.93
C ALA A 212 -42.06 -15.28 -8.80
N SER A 213 -41.11 -15.19 -9.75
CA SER A 213 -39.88 -15.96 -9.72
C SER A 213 -38.98 -15.49 -8.56
N ASP A 214 -38.17 -16.40 -7.99
CA ASP A 214 -37.19 -16.09 -6.93
C ASP A 214 -36.24 -14.98 -7.32
N ASN A 215 -35.79 -14.93 -8.58
CA ASN A 215 -34.94 -13.89 -9.10
C ASN A 215 -35.61 -12.51 -9.11
N TYR A 216 -36.90 -12.44 -9.37
CA TYR A 216 -37.67 -11.21 -9.29
C TYR A 216 -37.72 -10.65 -7.88
N ILE A 217 -37.83 -11.54 -6.89
CA ILE A 217 -37.86 -11.18 -5.47
C ILE A 217 -36.46 -10.73 -4.98
N ARG A 218 -35.37 -11.34 -5.48
CA ARG A 218 -34.00 -11.08 -5.03
C ARG A 218 -33.37 -9.84 -5.64
N PHE A 219 -33.70 -9.50 -6.85
CA PHE A 219 -33.07 -8.45 -7.63
C PHE A 219 -33.10 -7.05 -6.96
N PRO A 220 -34.22 -6.61 -6.34
CA PRO A 220 -34.26 -5.35 -5.59
C PRO A 220 -33.25 -5.29 -4.43
N PHE A 221 -33.06 -6.38 -3.68
CA PHE A 221 -32.12 -6.47 -2.57
C PHE A 221 -30.66 -6.45 -3.06
N PHE A 222 -30.39 -7.07 -4.20
CA PHE A 222 -29.08 -6.99 -4.84
C PHE A 222 -28.73 -5.54 -5.22
N LEU A 223 -29.68 -4.81 -5.83
CA LEU A 223 -29.52 -3.39 -6.15
C LEU A 223 -29.36 -2.52 -4.90
N GLU A 224 -30.12 -2.78 -3.85
CA GLU A 224 -29.98 -2.12 -2.54
C GLU A 224 -28.57 -2.26 -2.01
N GLY A 225 -28.02 -3.49 -2.02
CA GLY A 225 -26.62 -3.75 -1.63
C GLY A 225 -25.61 -3.01 -2.49
N ALA A 226 -25.80 -2.98 -3.82
CA ALA A 226 -24.92 -2.26 -4.73
C ALA A 226 -24.93 -0.74 -4.48
N ILE A 227 -26.12 -0.15 -4.25
CA ILE A 227 -26.28 1.28 -3.96
C ILE A 227 -25.59 1.62 -2.62
N LEU A 228 -25.84 0.85 -1.57
CA LEU A 228 -25.22 1.07 -0.26
C LEU A 228 -23.69 0.90 -0.32
N GLY A 229 -23.21 -0.08 -1.08
CA GLY A 229 -21.78 -0.26 -1.32
C GLY A 229 -21.15 0.93 -2.04
N ALA A 230 -21.79 1.45 -3.08
CA ALA A 230 -21.31 2.61 -3.83
C ALA A 230 -21.31 3.88 -2.96
N LEU A 231 -22.41 4.15 -2.25
CA LEU A 231 -22.53 5.31 -1.37
C LEU A 231 -21.56 5.22 -0.17
N GLY A 232 -21.45 4.05 0.45
CA GLY A 232 -20.55 3.81 1.58
C GLY A 232 -19.09 3.95 1.19
N ALA A 233 -18.69 3.37 0.05
CA ALA A 233 -17.34 3.50 -0.47
C ALA A 233 -17.03 4.94 -0.89
N GLY A 234 -17.94 5.59 -1.60
CA GLY A 234 -17.80 6.99 -1.99
C GLY A 234 -17.66 7.93 -0.79
N ALA A 235 -18.49 7.73 0.24
CA ALA A 235 -18.42 8.50 1.49
C ALA A 235 -17.12 8.21 2.26
N GLY A 236 -16.66 6.96 2.33
CA GLY A 236 -15.43 6.56 3.00
C GLY A 236 -14.19 7.15 2.35
N ILE A 237 -14.08 7.04 1.02
CA ILE A 237 -12.97 7.62 0.25
C ILE A 237 -13.05 9.15 0.28
N GLY A 238 -14.25 9.73 0.18
CA GLY A 238 -14.47 11.17 0.27
C GLY A 238 -14.03 11.74 1.64
N ALA A 239 -14.38 11.07 2.72
CA ALA A 239 -13.94 11.43 4.08
C ALA A 239 -12.42 11.34 4.20
N LEU A 240 -11.80 10.29 3.65
CA LEU A 240 -10.33 10.13 3.62
C LEU A 240 -9.67 11.26 2.81
N TYR A 241 -10.24 11.63 1.66
CA TYR A 241 -9.73 12.72 0.84
C TYR A 241 -9.81 14.08 1.58
N LEU A 242 -10.91 14.35 2.28
CA LEU A 242 -11.06 15.55 3.10
C LEU A 242 -10.03 15.58 4.23
N LEU A 243 -9.82 14.47 4.91
CA LEU A 243 -8.79 14.36 5.94
C LEU A 243 -7.39 14.59 5.37
N PHE A 244 -7.08 13.96 4.24
CA PHE A 244 -5.82 14.10 3.54
C PHE A 244 -5.55 15.55 3.11
N SER A 245 -6.53 16.21 2.47
CA SER A 245 -6.41 17.59 2.02
C SER A 245 -6.29 18.58 3.19
N TRP A 246 -6.99 18.31 4.30
CA TRP A 246 -6.87 19.11 5.51
C TRP A 246 -5.46 19.01 6.14
N ILE A 247 -4.90 17.82 6.22
CA ILE A 247 -3.53 17.60 6.67
C ILE A 247 -2.56 18.34 5.76
N GLN A 248 -2.70 18.18 4.44
CA GLN A 248 -1.83 18.81 3.46
C GLN A 248 -1.84 20.34 3.59
N LEU A 249 -3.03 20.96 3.70
CA LEU A 249 -3.17 22.41 3.91
C LEU A 249 -2.51 22.89 5.21
N ARG A 250 -2.59 22.08 6.28
CA ARG A 250 -2.04 22.47 7.57
C ARG A 250 -0.52 22.40 7.61
N PHE A 251 0.07 21.43 6.92
CA PHE A 251 1.52 21.20 6.92
C PHE A 251 2.25 21.91 5.77
N SER A 252 1.60 22.23 4.65
CA SER A 252 2.19 23.03 3.57
C SER A 252 2.45 24.50 3.96
N GLY A 253 1.82 24.99 5.02
CA GLY A 253 1.97 26.39 5.48
C GLY A 253 3.09 26.62 6.49
N GLN A 254 3.84 25.64 6.95
CA GLN A 254 4.81 25.78 8.05
C GLN A 254 6.23 25.28 7.78
N GLY A 255 6.61 25.02 6.55
CA GLY A 255 7.93 24.43 6.30
C GLY A 255 8.69 24.96 5.10
N GLU A 256 9.48 26.00 5.29
CA GLU A 256 10.72 26.24 4.51
C GLU A 256 11.84 25.24 4.87
N GLY A 257 11.51 24.05 5.35
CA GLY A 257 12.48 23.06 5.77
C GLY A 257 12.21 21.71 5.12
N VAL A 258 13.00 21.36 4.13
CA VAL A 258 13.11 20.09 3.39
C VAL A 258 12.12 19.95 2.22
N PRO A 259 12.43 20.56 1.07
CA PRO A 259 11.72 20.28 -0.18
C PRO A 259 12.00 18.83 -0.59
N GLY A 260 11.00 18.00 -0.69
CA GLY A 260 11.08 16.72 -1.36
C GLY A 260 10.98 15.44 -0.51
N MET A 261 11.04 15.53 0.82
CA MET A 261 11.16 14.31 1.66
C MET A 261 9.83 13.59 1.95
N PHE A 262 8.66 14.25 1.82
CA PHE A 262 7.35 13.63 2.04
C PHE A 262 6.29 14.14 1.04
N SER A 263 6.43 13.78 -0.23
CA SER A 263 5.31 13.92 -1.18
C SER A 263 4.29 12.81 -0.94
N PHE A 264 3.41 13.00 0.04
CA PHE A 264 2.28 12.09 0.20
C PHE A 264 1.36 12.23 -1.02
N ASN A 265 1.19 11.14 -1.75
CA ASN A 265 0.30 11.07 -2.89
C ASN A 265 -1.02 10.42 -2.48
N PHE A 266 -2.13 11.05 -2.87
CA PHE A 266 -3.43 10.40 -2.77
C PHE A 266 -3.58 9.34 -3.88
N PHE A 267 -4.58 8.48 -3.76
CA PHE A 267 -4.86 7.43 -4.74
C PHE A 267 -5.00 8.00 -6.16
N SER A 268 -4.45 7.28 -7.11
CA SER A 268 -4.75 7.53 -8.53
C SER A 268 -6.24 7.22 -8.82
N GLY A 269 -6.82 7.91 -9.80
CA GLY A 269 -8.23 7.70 -10.19
C GLY A 269 -8.60 6.21 -10.41
N PRO A 270 -7.79 5.41 -11.12
CA PRO A 270 -8.03 3.98 -11.27
C PRO A 270 -8.07 3.21 -9.93
N ALA A 271 -7.20 3.52 -8.98
CA ALA A 271 -7.18 2.86 -7.68
C ALA A 271 -8.47 3.13 -6.88
N VAL A 272 -8.95 4.39 -6.89
CA VAL A 272 -10.25 4.75 -6.32
C VAL A 272 -11.38 3.93 -6.96
N GLY A 273 -11.38 3.83 -8.29
CA GLY A 273 -12.35 3.05 -9.04
C GLY A 273 -12.37 1.57 -8.62
N ILE A 274 -11.20 0.96 -8.47
CA ILE A 274 -11.07 -0.44 -8.04
C ILE A 274 -11.64 -0.64 -6.63
N ILE A 275 -11.33 0.24 -5.67
CA ILE A 275 -11.83 0.14 -4.29
C ILE A 275 -13.36 0.26 -4.28
N VAL A 276 -13.94 1.20 -5.02
CA VAL A 276 -15.39 1.37 -5.12
C VAL A 276 -16.05 0.13 -5.73
N VAL A 277 -15.53 -0.37 -6.86
CA VAL A 277 -16.06 -1.56 -7.53
C VAL A 277 -16.00 -2.79 -6.61
N LEU A 278 -14.89 -3.00 -5.90
CA LEU A 278 -14.76 -4.09 -4.93
C LEU A 278 -15.79 -3.96 -3.80
N ALA A 279 -15.96 -2.77 -3.23
CA ALA A 279 -16.97 -2.53 -2.19
C ALA A 279 -18.39 -2.81 -2.68
N VAL A 280 -18.73 -2.37 -3.90
CA VAL A 280 -20.02 -2.67 -4.54
C VAL A 280 -20.22 -4.16 -4.71
N LEU A 281 -19.21 -4.88 -5.22
CA LEU A 281 -19.29 -6.33 -5.42
C LEU A 281 -19.43 -7.09 -4.10
N LEU A 282 -18.72 -6.68 -3.06
CA LEU A 282 -18.82 -7.28 -1.72
C LEU A 282 -20.21 -7.08 -1.11
N CYS A 283 -20.76 -5.86 -1.18
CA CYS A 283 -22.09 -5.56 -0.66
C CYS A 283 -23.19 -6.27 -1.45
N ALA A 284 -23.10 -6.26 -2.77
CA ALA A 284 -24.04 -6.96 -3.65
C ALA A 284 -23.99 -8.49 -3.48
N GLY A 285 -22.77 -9.05 -3.37
CA GLY A 285 -22.54 -10.47 -3.11
C GLY A 285 -23.02 -10.91 -1.73
N GLY A 286 -22.77 -10.11 -0.69
CA GLY A 286 -23.32 -10.31 0.66
C GLY A 286 -24.83 -10.29 0.69
N SER A 287 -25.44 -9.37 -0.07
CA SER A 287 -26.89 -9.30 -0.27
C SER A 287 -27.45 -10.58 -0.93
N PHE A 288 -26.81 -11.04 -2.00
CA PHE A 288 -27.24 -12.23 -2.74
C PHE A 288 -27.16 -13.50 -1.89
N THR A 289 -26.05 -13.70 -1.17
CA THR A 289 -25.85 -14.88 -0.31
C THR A 289 -26.84 -14.92 0.85
N SER A 290 -27.12 -13.77 1.47
CA SER A 290 -28.09 -13.66 2.56
C SER A 290 -29.51 -13.96 2.10
N THR A 291 -29.90 -13.43 0.95
CA THR A 291 -31.25 -13.65 0.39
C THR A 291 -31.48 -15.12 0.06
N ARG A 292 -30.46 -15.82 -0.46
CA ARG A 292 -30.57 -17.26 -0.80
C ARG A 292 -30.84 -18.14 0.43
N LYS A 293 -30.21 -17.81 1.57
CA LYS A 293 -30.34 -18.59 2.80
C LYS A 293 -31.72 -18.45 3.47
N ILE A 294 -32.37 -17.28 3.30
CA ILE A 294 -33.65 -16.97 3.93
C ILE A 294 -34.83 -17.52 3.12
N ILE A 295 -34.75 -17.58 1.78
CA ILE A 295 -35.83 -18.04 0.92
C ILE A 295 -36.02 -19.56 0.99
N HIS A 296 -35.01 -20.32 1.43
CA HIS A 296 -35.10 -21.78 1.62
C HIS A 296 -35.50 -22.20 3.04
N LEU A 297 -35.78 -21.26 3.96
CA LEU A 297 -36.43 -21.48 5.26
C LEU A 297 -37.92 -21.11 5.21
#